data_e3f91eff66f565e19b6c0483b82659d9
#
_entry.id   e3f91eff66f565e19b6c0483b82659d9
#
_cell.length_a   1.000
_cell.length_b   1.000
_cell.length_c   1.000
_cell.angle_alpha   90.00
_cell.angle_beta   90.00
_cell.angle_gamma   90.00
#
_symmetry.space_group_name_H-M   'P 1'
#
loop_
_entity.id
_entity.type
_entity.pdbx_description
1 polymer ?
#
loop_
_entity_poly.entity_id
_entity_poly.type
_entity_poly.pdbx_seq_one_letter_code
_entity_poly.pdbx_strand_id
1 'polypeptide(L)'
;MEHKLVTKEQKSILAKLLASENLIVEHGKFNTASFDTKNRVLRLPIWKEMSGSLYDLLVLHEVGHALFTPEEGHHDAKGQGKGFKSFLNVVEDARIERKIKAKFPGGRRSFVDGYKNLMDRDFFGISRQDITNLGLIDRINLHYKVGDHVELSFSDEESVFVDRIDKAETWKTVVEICKDLYDYAKENESETDMSDHEWEEVMMDEDGEDEMDFEECENSVD
;
A
#
# COMPACT_ATOMS: atom_id res chain seq x y z
N MET A 1 21.48 21.65 14.76
CA MET A 1 21.68 21.18 13.35
C MET A 1 20.38 21.44 12.61
N GLU A 2 20.37 22.38 11.70
CA GLU A 2 19.20 22.63 10.84
C GLU A 2 18.95 21.39 9.97
N HIS A 3 17.85 20.70 10.19
CA HIS A 3 17.35 19.69 9.25
C HIS A 3 16.94 20.42 7.97
N LYS A 4 17.83 20.41 6.99
CA LYS A 4 17.57 20.93 5.65
C LYS A 4 16.37 20.16 5.10
N LEU A 5 15.22 20.84 4.95
CA LEU A 5 14.05 20.29 4.30
C LEU A 5 14.43 19.80 2.91
N VAL A 6 14.32 18.51 2.67
CA VAL A 6 14.57 17.91 1.36
C VAL A 6 13.45 18.37 0.43
N THR A 7 13.80 18.96 -0.70
CA THR A 7 12.81 19.50 -1.65
C THR A 7 12.06 18.39 -2.40
N LYS A 8 10.88 18.71 -2.92
CA LYS A 8 10.10 17.76 -3.76
C LYS A 8 10.90 17.29 -4.99
N GLU A 9 11.69 18.20 -5.58
CA GLU A 9 12.54 17.88 -6.72
C GLU A 9 13.61 16.85 -6.38
N GLN A 10 14.23 16.96 -5.21
CA GLN A 10 15.22 15.97 -4.74
C GLN A 10 14.59 14.60 -4.52
N LYS A 11 13.37 14.54 -3.98
CA LYS A 11 12.63 13.29 -3.78
C LYS A 11 12.18 12.68 -5.11
N SER A 12 11.76 13.50 -6.08
CA SER A 12 11.43 13.03 -7.44
C SER A 12 12.64 12.44 -8.15
N ILE A 13 13.81 13.07 -8.01
CA ILE A 13 15.06 12.55 -8.56
C ILE A 13 15.43 11.23 -7.88
N LEU A 14 15.28 11.15 -6.55
CA LEU A 14 15.54 9.91 -5.80
C LEU A 14 14.65 8.77 -6.27
N ALA A 15 13.33 9.00 -6.44
CA ALA A 15 12.41 7.99 -6.94
C ALA A 15 12.83 7.43 -8.30
N LYS A 16 13.17 8.31 -9.25
CA LYS A 16 13.66 7.91 -10.58
C LYS A 16 14.97 7.11 -10.53
N LEU A 17 15.91 7.52 -9.69
CA LEU A 17 17.17 6.81 -9.52
C LEU A 17 16.96 5.42 -8.90
N LEU A 18 16.11 5.31 -7.90
CA LEU A 18 15.82 4.04 -7.24
C LEU A 18 15.06 3.08 -8.15
N ALA A 19 14.09 3.58 -8.91
CA ALA A 19 13.37 2.79 -9.90
C ALA A 19 14.21 2.38 -11.11
N SER A 20 15.39 3.00 -11.28
CA SER A 20 16.29 2.80 -12.42
C SER A 20 15.64 3.16 -13.77
N GLU A 21 14.66 4.05 -13.78
CA GLU A 21 13.92 4.50 -14.95
C GLU A 21 13.45 5.95 -14.80
N ASN A 22 13.01 6.55 -15.92
CA ASN A 22 12.52 7.92 -15.92
C ASN A 22 11.01 7.97 -15.66
N LEU A 23 10.62 7.75 -14.41
CA LEU A 23 9.21 7.87 -13.97
C LEU A 23 8.68 9.30 -14.16
N ILE A 24 7.39 9.41 -14.43
CA ILE A 24 6.65 10.66 -14.21
C ILE A 24 6.34 10.71 -12.71
N VAL A 25 6.69 11.81 -12.04
CA VAL A 25 6.42 11.99 -10.60
C VAL A 25 5.50 13.17 -10.42
N GLU A 26 4.29 12.89 -9.94
CA GLU A 26 3.25 13.88 -9.67
C GLU A 26 3.08 14.09 -8.16
N HIS A 27 2.92 15.34 -7.75
CA HIS A 27 2.62 15.69 -6.37
C HIS A 27 1.28 16.42 -6.33
N GLY A 28 0.36 15.95 -5.52
CA GLY A 28 -1.00 16.49 -5.49
C GLY A 28 -1.75 16.25 -4.18
N LYS A 29 -3.03 16.58 -4.20
CA LYS A 29 -3.97 16.30 -3.11
C LYS A 29 -4.52 14.88 -3.28
N PHE A 30 -3.63 13.89 -3.22
CA PHE A 30 -4.00 12.48 -3.25
C PHE A 30 -4.28 11.97 -1.84
N ASN A 31 -5.17 10.99 -1.72
CA ASN A 31 -5.46 10.35 -0.43
C ASN A 31 -4.26 9.53 0.06
N THR A 32 -3.53 8.92 -0.88
CA THR A 32 -2.30 8.15 -0.62
C THR A 32 -1.29 8.30 -1.75
N ALA A 33 -0.17 7.61 -1.66
CA ALA A 33 0.73 7.40 -2.79
C ALA A 33 0.18 6.28 -3.68
N SER A 34 0.49 6.32 -4.97
CA SER A 34 0.16 5.25 -5.90
C SER A 34 1.13 5.20 -7.08
N PHE A 35 1.25 4.04 -7.71
CA PHE A 35 2.07 3.84 -8.89
C PHE A 35 1.29 3.21 -10.03
N ASP A 36 1.09 3.96 -11.10
CA ASP A 36 0.52 3.47 -12.34
C ASP A 36 1.58 2.64 -13.08
N THR A 37 1.43 1.32 -13.02
CA THR A 37 2.38 0.38 -13.62
C THR A 37 2.41 0.45 -15.15
N LYS A 38 1.31 0.83 -15.79
CA LYS A 38 1.18 0.95 -17.23
C LYS A 38 1.77 2.24 -17.78
N ASN A 39 1.40 3.38 -17.19
CA ASN A 39 1.84 4.71 -17.63
C ASN A 39 3.14 5.15 -16.96
N ARG A 40 3.65 4.38 -15.99
CA ARG A 40 4.86 4.64 -15.20
C ARG A 40 4.81 5.98 -14.48
N VAL A 41 3.65 6.27 -13.86
CA VAL A 41 3.38 7.51 -13.11
C VAL A 41 3.36 7.21 -11.62
N LEU A 42 4.24 7.88 -10.88
CA LEU A 42 4.28 7.86 -9.42
C LEU A 42 3.53 9.08 -8.90
N ARG A 43 2.43 8.87 -8.19
CA ARG A 43 1.67 9.92 -7.53
C ARG A 43 2.01 9.96 -6.04
N LEU A 44 2.36 11.13 -5.53
CA LEU A 44 2.74 11.34 -4.14
C LEU A 44 1.86 12.39 -3.50
N PRO A 45 1.25 12.10 -2.35
CA PRO A 45 0.37 13.04 -1.67
C PRO A 45 1.13 14.21 -1.07
N ILE A 46 0.43 15.35 -0.94
CA ILE A 46 0.89 16.52 -0.19
C ILE A 46 0.05 16.59 1.07
N TRP A 47 0.45 15.85 2.10
CA TRP A 47 -0.24 15.89 3.40
C TRP A 47 0.38 16.98 4.29
N LYS A 48 -0.47 17.56 5.13
CA LYS A 48 -0.02 18.47 6.16
C LYS A 48 0.83 17.71 7.20
N GLU A 49 1.95 18.30 7.57
CA GLU A 49 2.85 17.73 8.61
C GLU A 49 3.41 16.33 8.29
N MET A 50 3.60 16.03 7.00
CA MET A 50 4.24 14.79 6.59
C MET A 50 5.71 14.77 7.03
N SER A 51 6.10 13.75 7.80
CA SER A 51 7.50 13.55 8.20
C SER A 51 8.35 13.12 7.02
N GLY A 52 9.67 13.35 7.08
CA GLY A 52 10.60 12.90 6.06
C GLY A 52 10.60 11.38 5.91
N SER A 53 10.51 10.64 7.03
CA SER A 53 10.45 9.17 7.03
C SER A 53 9.16 8.63 6.40
N LEU A 54 8.01 9.29 6.67
CA LEU A 54 6.75 8.92 6.04
C LEU A 54 6.81 9.14 4.53
N TYR A 55 7.35 10.28 4.09
CA TYR A 55 7.51 10.54 2.67
C TYR A 55 8.44 9.50 2.01
N ASP A 56 9.56 9.16 2.64
CA ASP A 56 10.49 8.17 2.15
C ASP A 56 9.88 6.76 2.11
N LEU A 57 9.05 6.40 3.10
CA LEU A 57 8.25 5.18 3.07
C LEU A 57 7.40 5.13 1.81
N LEU A 58 6.57 6.16 1.56
CA LEU A 58 5.70 6.21 0.40
C LEU A 58 6.47 6.08 -0.92
N VAL A 59 7.57 6.83 -1.07
CA VAL A 59 8.41 6.73 -2.27
C VAL A 59 9.00 5.32 -2.44
N LEU A 60 9.53 4.72 -1.38
CA LEU A 60 10.15 3.40 -1.46
C LEU A 60 9.12 2.31 -1.74
N HIS A 61 7.92 2.42 -1.20
CA HIS A 61 6.82 1.50 -1.45
C HIS A 61 6.46 1.50 -2.94
N GLU A 62 6.16 2.67 -3.50
CA GLU A 62 5.79 2.80 -4.92
C GLU A 62 6.94 2.43 -5.87
N VAL A 63 8.18 2.74 -5.51
CA VAL A 63 9.35 2.25 -6.25
C VAL A 63 9.44 0.72 -6.18
N GLY A 64 8.99 0.11 -5.10
CA GLY A 64 8.84 -1.35 -4.98
C GLY A 64 7.88 -1.90 -6.05
N HIS A 65 6.72 -1.30 -6.22
CA HIS A 65 5.80 -1.65 -7.31
C HIS A 65 6.42 -1.41 -8.68
N ALA A 66 7.06 -0.25 -8.90
CA ALA A 66 7.73 0.05 -10.16
C ALA A 66 8.77 -1.00 -10.58
N LEU A 67 9.48 -1.57 -9.62
CA LEU A 67 10.55 -2.55 -9.86
C LEU A 67 10.07 -4.00 -9.94
N PHE A 68 9.02 -4.35 -9.23
CA PHE A 68 8.71 -5.76 -8.96
C PHE A 68 7.31 -6.19 -9.35
N THR A 69 6.34 -5.28 -9.49
CA THR A 69 4.98 -5.61 -9.91
C THR A 69 4.88 -5.57 -11.43
N PRO A 70 4.40 -6.63 -12.09
CA PRO A 70 4.25 -6.64 -13.54
C PRO A 70 3.10 -5.73 -13.99
N GLU A 71 3.20 -5.20 -15.22
CA GLU A 71 2.17 -4.33 -15.81
C GLU A 71 0.79 -5.01 -15.88
N GLU A 72 0.76 -6.31 -16.14
CA GLU A 72 -0.47 -7.09 -16.24
C GLU A 72 -1.08 -7.45 -14.88
N GLY A 73 -0.40 -7.16 -13.76
CA GLY A 73 -0.79 -7.62 -12.44
C GLY A 73 -2.22 -7.29 -12.04
N HIS A 74 -2.70 -6.11 -12.39
CA HIS A 74 -4.08 -5.68 -12.09
C HIS A 74 -5.15 -6.46 -12.88
N HIS A 75 -4.80 -7.13 -13.98
CA HIS A 75 -5.76 -7.94 -14.76
C HIS A 75 -6.12 -9.25 -14.06
N ASP A 76 -5.27 -9.76 -13.17
CA ASP A 76 -5.49 -11.02 -12.47
C ASP A 76 -6.64 -10.95 -11.45
N ALA A 77 -7.04 -9.76 -11.02
CA ALA A 77 -8.22 -9.56 -10.18
C ALA A 77 -9.54 -9.70 -10.93
N LYS A 78 -9.52 -9.58 -12.28
CA LYS A 78 -10.74 -9.60 -13.10
C LYS A 78 -11.40 -10.98 -13.04
N GLY A 79 -12.67 -11.00 -12.65
CA GLY A 79 -13.47 -12.23 -12.60
C GLY A 79 -13.29 -13.08 -11.34
N GLN A 80 -12.49 -12.66 -10.37
CA GLN A 80 -12.23 -13.42 -9.14
C GLN A 80 -13.28 -13.19 -8.04
N GLY A 81 -14.03 -12.14 -8.09
CA GLY A 81 -15.04 -11.81 -7.07
C GLY A 81 -14.74 -10.49 -6.36
N LYS A 82 -15.75 -10.00 -5.64
CA LYS A 82 -15.66 -8.74 -4.90
C LYS A 82 -14.64 -8.88 -3.76
N GLY A 83 -13.77 -7.91 -3.61
CA GLY A 83 -12.74 -7.89 -2.56
C GLY A 83 -11.43 -8.63 -2.91
N PHE A 84 -11.37 -9.45 -3.98
CA PHE A 84 -10.14 -10.18 -4.34
C PHE A 84 -8.95 -9.26 -4.65
N LYS A 85 -9.22 -8.07 -5.21
CA LYS A 85 -8.18 -7.05 -5.47
C LYS A 85 -7.45 -6.67 -4.18
N SER A 86 -8.18 -6.51 -3.07
CA SER A 86 -7.63 -6.22 -1.75
C SER A 86 -6.62 -7.28 -1.30
N PHE A 87 -6.96 -8.57 -1.47
CA PHE A 87 -6.03 -9.66 -1.15
C PHE A 87 -4.74 -9.61 -1.98
N LEU A 88 -4.88 -9.35 -3.30
CA LEU A 88 -3.71 -9.20 -4.18
C LEU A 88 -2.79 -8.09 -3.69
N ASN A 89 -3.37 -6.97 -3.31
CA ASN A 89 -2.61 -5.81 -2.89
C ASN A 89 -1.85 -6.08 -1.59
N VAL A 90 -2.52 -6.60 -0.55
CA VAL A 90 -1.87 -6.92 0.73
C VAL A 90 -0.70 -7.90 0.55
N VAL A 91 -0.90 -8.96 -0.23
CA VAL A 91 0.14 -9.98 -0.43
C VAL A 91 1.28 -9.45 -1.31
N GLU A 92 0.95 -8.64 -2.33
CA GLU A 92 1.95 -8.00 -3.18
C GLU A 92 2.76 -6.97 -2.40
N ASP A 93 2.11 -6.14 -1.58
CA ASP A 93 2.78 -5.17 -0.70
C ASP A 93 3.81 -5.86 0.19
N ALA A 94 3.43 -6.94 0.86
CA ALA A 94 4.35 -7.70 1.69
C ALA A 94 5.58 -8.19 0.88
N ARG A 95 5.35 -8.69 -0.35
CA ARG A 95 6.41 -9.15 -1.24
C ARG A 95 7.31 -8.02 -1.72
N ILE A 96 6.75 -6.93 -2.25
CA ILE A 96 7.54 -5.82 -2.81
C ILE A 96 8.30 -5.09 -1.72
N GLU A 97 7.71 -4.90 -0.54
CA GLU A 97 8.40 -4.28 0.58
C GLU A 97 9.58 -5.12 1.10
N ARG A 98 9.43 -6.43 1.18
CA ARG A 98 10.55 -7.32 1.50
C ARG A 98 11.67 -7.17 0.49
N LYS A 99 11.35 -7.15 -0.82
CA LYS A 99 12.33 -7.01 -1.91
C LYS A 99 12.99 -5.64 -1.92
N ILE A 100 12.23 -4.55 -1.73
CA ILE A 100 12.81 -3.20 -1.71
C ILE A 100 13.69 -2.98 -0.48
N LYS A 101 13.29 -3.48 0.70
CA LYS A 101 14.10 -3.46 1.93
C LYS A 101 15.38 -4.28 1.80
N ALA A 102 15.38 -5.36 1.02
CA ALA A 102 16.59 -6.14 0.69
C ALA A 102 17.49 -5.40 -0.31
N LYS A 103 16.91 -4.80 -1.36
CA LYS A 103 17.64 -4.07 -2.40
C LYS A 103 18.24 -2.78 -1.88
N PHE A 104 17.53 -2.04 -1.02
CA PHE A 104 17.93 -0.78 -0.44
C PHE A 104 17.88 -0.81 1.10
N PRO A 105 18.85 -1.48 1.76
CA PRO A 105 18.83 -1.65 3.21
C PRO A 105 18.78 -0.34 4.01
N GLY A 106 19.32 0.76 3.45
CA GLY A 106 19.25 2.09 4.06
C GLY A 106 17.84 2.66 4.22
N GLY A 107 16.88 2.15 3.43
CA GLY A 107 15.47 2.55 3.53
C GLY A 107 14.68 1.89 4.66
N ARG A 108 15.20 0.81 5.27
CA ARG A 108 14.47 0.05 6.30
C ARG A 108 13.97 0.91 7.45
N ARG A 109 14.77 1.88 7.88
CA ARG A 109 14.39 2.79 8.95
C ARG A 109 13.19 3.67 8.56
N SER A 110 13.13 4.09 7.29
CA SER A 110 11.99 4.88 6.79
C SER A 110 10.68 4.09 6.83
N PHE A 111 10.74 2.77 6.58
CA PHE A 111 9.56 1.89 6.75
C PHE A 111 9.11 1.86 8.22
N VAL A 112 10.01 1.60 9.17
CA VAL A 112 9.67 1.54 10.60
C VAL A 112 9.11 2.88 11.09
N ASP A 113 9.84 3.97 10.88
CA ASP A 113 9.45 5.31 11.36
C ASP A 113 8.20 5.82 10.61
N GLY A 114 8.05 5.50 9.33
CA GLY A 114 6.92 5.91 8.50
C GLY A 114 5.63 5.19 8.87
N TYR A 115 5.66 3.87 9.04
CA TYR A 115 4.49 3.11 9.50
C TYR A 115 4.08 3.48 10.91
N LYS A 116 5.05 3.73 11.81
CA LYS A 116 4.74 4.31 13.12
C LYS A 116 4.02 5.65 12.99
N ASN A 117 4.45 6.52 12.10
CA ASN A 117 3.78 7.81 11.86
C ASN A 117 2.36 7.64 11.32
N LEU A 118 2.12 6.67 10.43
CA LEU A 118 0.77 6.33 9.95
C LEU A 118 -0.11 5.80 11.08
N MET A 119 0.44 4.94 11.95
CA MET A 119 -0.28 4.43 13.11
C MET A 119 -0.64 5.55 14.11
N ASP A 120 0.30 6.46 14.39
CA ASP A 120 0.06 7.62 15.28
C ASP A 120 -1.05 8.56 14.71
N ARG A 121 -1.34 8.51 13.42
CA ARG A 121 -2.42 9.25 12.74
C ARG A 121 -3.73 8.47 12.64
N ASP A 122 -3.78 7.28 13.20
CA ASP A 122 -4.88 6.32 13.05
C ASP A 122 -5.24 6.02 11.58
N PHE A 123 -4.23 6.01 10.71
CA PHE A 123 -4.39 5.77 9.28
C PHE A 123 -5.05 4.41 9.00
N PHE A 124 -4.75 3.41 9.83
CA PHE A 124 -5.33 2.06 9.72
C PHE A 124 -6.69 1.94 10.42
N GLY A 125 -7.24 3.00 11.01
CA GLY A 125 -8.54 3.00 11.66
C GLY A 125 -8.67 2.07 12.88
N ILE A 126 -7.55 1.58 13.42
CA ILE A 126 -7.54 0.54 14.47
C ILE A 126 -7.62 1.06 15.89
N SER A 127 -7.52 2.38 16.10
CA SER A 127 -7.52 2.98 17.45
C SER A 127 -8.79 2.73 18.25
N ARG A 128 -9.89 2.40 17.58
CA ARG A 128 -11.22 2.18 18.16
C ARG A 128 -11.78 0.78 17.89
N GLN A 129 -11.00 -0.08 17.24
CA GLN A 129 -11.40 -1.42 16.88
C GLN A 129 -10.71 -2.45 17.77
N ASP A 130 -11.38 -3.56 18.02
CA ASP A 130 -10.75 -4.73 18.61
C ASP A 130 -10.04 -5.50 17.49
N ILE A 131 -8.74 -5.33 17.40
CA ILE A 131 -7.90 -5.94 16.35
C ILE A 131 -7.96 -7.47 16.34
N THR A 132 -8.43 -8.11 17.43
CA THR A 132 -8.59 -9.56 17.48
C THR A 132 -9.79 -10.06 16.68
N ASN A 133 -10.72 -9.16 16.34
CA ASN A 133 -11.92 -9.44 15.56
C ASN A 133 -11.78 -9.06 14.07
N LEU A 134 -10.61 -8.57 13.66
CA LEU A 134 -10.35 -8.27 12.25
C LEU A 134 -10.28 -9.54 11.41
N GLY A 135 -10.72 -9.43 10.17
CA GLY A 135 -10.56 -10.49 9.17
C GLY A 135 -9.09 -10.88 8.96
N LEU A 136 -8.86 -12.08 8.43
CA LEU A 136 -7.50 -12.61 8.28
C LEU A 136 -6.64 -11.71 7.40
N ILE A 137 -7.19 -11.18 6.30
CA ILE A 137 -6.42 -10.33 5.38
C ILE A 137 -5.99 -9.02 6.05
N ASP A 138 -6.83 -8.44 6.92
CA ASP A 138 -6.51 -7.23 7.67
C ASP A 138 -5.42 -7.49 8.70
N ARG A 139 -5.52 -8.60 9.42
CA ARG A 139 -4.47 -9.02 10.36
C ARG A 139 -3.15 -9.28 9.66
N ILE A 140 -3.16 -9.88 8.46
CA ILE A 140 -1.97 -10.07 7.63
C ILE A 140 -1.39 -8.71 7.21
N ASN A 141 -2.22 -7.77 6.76
CA ASN A 141 -1.77 -6.44 6.37
C ASN A 141 -1.12 -5.70 7.54
N LEU A 142 -1.78 -5.68 8.71
CA LEU A 142 -1.22 -5.08 9.92
C LEU A 142 0.08 -5.76 10.35
N HIS A 143 0.18 -7.09 10.21
CA HIS A 143 1.38 -7.85 10.53
C HIS A 143 2.60 -7.34 9.75
N TYR A 144 2.47 -7.14 8.44
CA TYR A 144 3.60 -6.69 7.60
C TYR A 144 3.92 -5.21 7.75
N LYS A 145 2.93 -4.39 8.07
CA LYS A 145 3.09 -2.92 8.16
C LYS A 145 3.44 -2.44 9.58
N VAL A 146 2.78 -2.97 10.60
CA VAL A 146 2.89 -2.49 11.97
C VAL A 146 3.02 -3.60 13.03
N GLY A 147 3.31 -4.85 12.63
CA GLY A 147 3.37 -5.99 13.53
C GLY A 147 4.30 -5.84 14.73
N ASP A 148 5.34 -5.01 14.63
CA ASP A 148 6.22 -4.68 15.76
C ASP A 148 5.54 -3.81 16.83
N HIS A 149 4.36 -3.24 16.55
CA HIS A 149 3.64 -2.29 17.41
C HIS A 149 2.28 -2.79 17.88
N VAL A 150 1.78 -3.88 17.30
CA VAL A 150 0.46 -4.46 17.61
C VAL A 150 0.61 -5.96 17.88
N GLU A 151 -0.13 -6.47 18.86
CA GLU A 151 -0.13 -7.90 19.17
C GLU A 151 -1.20 -8.59 18.31
N LEU A 152 -0.73 -9.36 17.32
CA LEU A 152 -1.57 -10.11 16.41
C LEU A 152 -1.37 -11.61 16.63
N SER A 153 -2.45 -12.38 16.54
CA SER A 153 -2.41 -13.82 16.64
C SER A 153 -2.94 -14.47 15.37
N PHE A 154 -2.33 -15.58 14.98
CA PHE A 154 -2.74 -16.42 13.86
C PHE A 154 -2.88 -17.86 14.37
N SER A 155 -3.91 -18.56 13.92
CA SER A 155 -4.02 -20.01 14.15
C SER A 155 -2.92 -20.78 13.41
N ASP A 156 -2.78 -22.06 13.68
CA ASP A 156 -1.81 -22.90 12.96
C ASP A 156 -2.11 -22.93 11.45
N GLU A 157 -3.38 -22.93 11.06
CA GLU A 157 -3.82 -22.91 9.67
C GLU A 157 -3.56 -21.55 9.00
N GLU A 158 -3.85 -20.45 9.69
CA GLU A 158 -3.59 -19.09 9.22
C GLU A 158 -2.09 -18.79 9.10
N SER A 159 -1.26 -19.31 10.02
CA SER A 159 0.18 -19.15 10.00
C SER A 159 0.82 -19.73 8.73
N VAL A 160 0.21 -20.75 8.12
CA VAL A 160 0.67 -21.30 6.84
C VAL A 160 0.62 -20.22 5.73
N PHE A 161 -0.38 -19.37 5.73
CA PHE A 161 -0.46 -18.28 4.74
C PHE A 161 0.63 -17.23 4.97
N VAL A 162 0.88 -16.83 6.21
CA VAL A 162 1.97 -15.90 6.56
C VAL A 162 3.31 -16.47 6.09
N ASP A 163 3.58 -17.74 6.39
CA ASP A 163 4.80 -18.43 5.95
C ASP A 163 4.96 -18.50 4.42
N ARG A 164 3.85 -18.65 3.68
CA ARG A 164 3.87 -18.65 2.21
C ARG A 164 4.13 -17.26 1.65
N ILE A 165 3.53 -16.21 2.24
CA ILE A 165 3.74 -14.81 1.86
C ILE A 165 5.20 -14.42 2.07
N ASP A 166 5.81 -14.80 3.19
CA ASP A 166 7.22 -14.55 3.47
C ASP A 166 8.16 -15.14 2.41
N LYS A 167 7.76 -16.24 1.78
CA LYS A 167 8.52 -16.95 0.76
C LYS A 167 8.13 -16.57 -0.67
N ALA A 168 7.14 -15.69 -0.87
CA ALA A 168 6.67 -15.32 -2.20
C ALA A 168 7.73 -14.51 -2.96
N GLU A 169 8.22 -15.03 -4.08
CA GLU A 169 9.26 -14.37 -4.89
C GLU A 169 8.72 -13.79 -6.19
N THR A 170 7.62 -14.34 -6.73
CA THR A 170 7.08 -13.96 -8.03
C THR A 170 5.62 -13.51 -7.93
N TRP A 171 5.18 -12.69 -8.86
CA TRP A 171 3.77 -12.32 -8.99
C TRP A 171 2.85 -13.55 -9.11
N LYS A 172 3.25 -14.55 -9.88
CA LYS A 172 2.48 -15.79 -10.02
C LYS A 172 2.22 -16.44 -8.65
N THR A 173 3.26 -16.49 -7.79
CA THR A 173 3.12 -17.01 -6.43
C THR A 173 2.17 -16.16 -5.58
N VAL A 174 2.19 -14.84 -5.75
CA VAL A 174 1.23 -13.94 -5.09
C VAL A 174 -0.19 -14.31 -5.48
N VAL A 175 -0.50 -14.42 -6.77
CA VAL A 175 -1.84 -14.78 -7.26
C VAL A 175 -2.30 -16.15 -6.74
N GLU A 176 -1.40 -17.14 -6.70
CA GLU A 176 -1.70 -18.47 -6.15
C GLU A 176 -2.05 -18.40 -4.65
N ILE A 177 -1.24 -17.68 -3.86
CA ILE A 177 -1.50 -17.48 -2.43
C ILE A 177 -2.83 -16.75 -2.23
N CYS A 178 -3.09 -15.70 -2.99
CA CYS A 178 -4.32 -14.91 -2.85
C CYS A 178 -5.57 -15.73 -3.15
N LYS A 179 -5.54 -16.64 -4.13
CA LYS A 179 -6.68 -17.52 -4.41
C LYS A 179 -6.99 -18.43 -3.23
N ASP A 180 -5.97 -19.12 -2.71
CA ASP A 180 -6.13 -20.02 -1.59
C ASP A 180 -6.59 -19.27 -0.32
N LEU A 181 -6.00 -18.08 -0.07
CA LEU A 181 -6.34 -17.23 1.07
C LEU A 181 -7.78 -16.68 0.98
N TYR A 182 -8.19 -16.27 -0.22
CA TYR A 182 -9.53 -15.76 -0.48
C TYR A 182 -10.60 -16.84 -0.33
N ASP A 183 -10.31 -18.05 -0.81
CA ASP A 183 -11.21 -19.19 -0.63
C ASP A 183 -11.31 -19.59 0.85
N TYR A 184 -10.18 -19.59 1.57
CA TYR A 184 -10.17 -19.82 3.02
C TYR A 184 -11.00 -18.77 3.78
N ALA A 185 -10.85 -17.49 3.46
CA ALA A 185 -11.61 -16.42 4.08
C ALA A 185 -13.11 -16.56 3.84
N LYS A 186 -13.53 -16.89 2.61
CA LYS A 186 -14.94 -17.15 2.29
C LYS A 186 -15.56 -18.30 3.08
N GLU A 187 -14.77 -19.30 3.44
CA GLU A 187 -15.25 -20.45 4.20
C GLU A 187 -15.33 -20.17 5.70
N ASN A 188 -14.52 -19.26 6.22
CA ASN A 188 -14.31 -19.07 7.66
C ASN A 188 -14.76 -17.69 8.18
N GLU A 189 -15.01 -16.72 7.30
CA GLU A 189 -15.37 -15.35 7.67
C GLU A 189 -16.80 -15.02 7.18
N SER A 190 -17.47 -14.06 7.84
CA SER A 190 -18.75 -13.55 7.38
C SER A 190 -18.58 -12.69 6.12
N GLU A 191 -19.65 -12.61 5.29
CA GLU A 191 -19.63 -11.72 4.10
C GLU A 191 -19.40 -10.25 4.47
N THR A 192 -19.75 -9.85 5.68
CA THR A 192 -19.54 -8.48 6.18
C THR A 192 -18.06 -8.21 6.41
N ASP A 193 -17.32 -9.17 6.98
CA ASP A 193 -15.90 -9.03 7.26
C ASP A 193 -15.06 -8.95 5.97
N MET A 194 -15.58 -9.53 4.88
CA MET A 194 -14.91 -9.50 3.57
C MET A 194 -15.18 -8.22 2.75
N SER A 195 -16.18 -7.41 3.14
CA SER A 195 -16.62 -6.23 2.38
C SER A 195 -16.16 -4.89 2.96
N ASP A 196 -15.72 -4.87 4.24
CA ASP A 196 -15.47 -3.63 4.99
C ASP A 196 -14.00 -3.15 4.88
N HIS A 197 -13.30 -3.51 3.79
CA HIS A 197 -11.93 -3.05 3.54
C HIS A 197 -11.86 -1.60 3.02
N GLU A 198 -12.67 -0.68 3.59
CA GLU A 198 -12.74 0.72 3.17
C GLU A 198 -11.40 1.46 3.25
N TRP A 199 -10.51 1.07 4.16
CA TRP A 199 -9.20 1.72 4.28
C TRP A 199 -8.19 1.28 3.19
N GLU A 200 -8.43 0.14 2.53
CA GLU A 200 -7.63 -0.26 1.36
C GLU A 200 -8.05 0.49 0.09
N GLU A 201 -9.33 0.83 -0.08
CA GLU A 201 -9.76 1.70 -1.19
C GLU A 201 -9.10 3.08 -1.11
N VAL A 202 -8.81 3.57 0.11
CA VAL A 202 -8.07 4.82 0.31
C VAL A 202 -6.62 4.72 -0.17
N MET A 203 -6.03 3.53 -0.19
CA MET A 203 -4.65 3.28 -0.66
C MET A 203 -4.57 2.99 -2.16
N MET A 204 -5.69 2.81 -2.86
CA MET A 204 -5.70 2.10 -4.13
C MET A 204 -6.55 2.69 -5.25
N ASP A 205 -6.82 3.99 -5.25
CA ASP A 205 -7.36 4.67 -6.43
C ASP A 205 -6.31 4.73 -7.57
N GLU A 206 -5.98 3.54 -8.12
CA GLU A 206 -5.13 3.44 -9.32
C GLU A 206 -5.90 3.60 -10.64
N ASP A 207 -7.21 3.45 -10.63
CA ASP A 207 -8.06 3.69 -11.80
C ASP A 207 -8.75 5.07 -11.65
N GLY A 208 -7.97 6.15 -11.72
CA GLY A 208 -8.47 7.53 -11.75
C GLY A 208 -9.22 7.83 -13.07
N GLU A 209 -10.41 7.31 -13.23
CA GLU A 209 -11.46 7.87 -14.05
C GLU A 209 -12.48 8.59 -13.13
N ASP A 210 -12.01 9.53 -12.33
CA ASP A 210 -12.88 10.58 -11.81
C ASP A 210 -12.93 11.72 -12.84
N GLU A 211 -13.96 11.71 -13.65
CA GLU A 211 -14.51 12.92 -14.25
C GLU A 211 -14.91 13.86 -13.09
N MET A 212 -13.96 14.65 -12.58
CA MET A 212 -14.31 15.78 -11.74
C MET A 212 -14.90 16.87 -12.62
N ASP A 213 -16.23 16.94 -12.62
CA ASP A 213 -17.00 18.10 -13.04
C ASP A 213 -16.48 19.34 -12.30
N PHE A 214 -15.65 20.11 -12.97
CA PHE A 214 -15.29 21.46 -12.56
C PHE A 214 -16.50 22.35 -12.81
N GLU A 215 -17.42 22.44 -11.85
CA GLU A 215 -18.32 23.60 -11.80
C GLU A 215 -17.48 24.86 -11.54
N GLU A 216 -17.37 25.65 -12.59
CA GLU A 216 -16.82 26.98 -12.54
C GLU A 216 -17.59 27.83 -11.50
N CYS A 217 -16.97 28.14 -10.38
CA CYS A 217 -17.37 29.24 -9.56
C CYS A 217 -16.93 30.54 -10.25
N GLU A 218 -17.75 31.07 -11.15
CA GLU A 218 -17.62 32.41 -11.63
C GLU A 218 -17.78 33.41 -10.48
N ASN A 219 -16.79 34.27 -10.38
CA ASN A 219 -16.75 35.43 -9.54
C ASN A 219 -17.89 36.37 -9.82
N SER A 220 -18.66 36.75 -8.81
CA SER A 220 -19.35 38.04 -8.79
C SER A 220 -18.55 38.98 -7.90
N VAL A 221 -17.87 39.88 -8.56
CA VAL A 221 -17.34 41.13 -7.99
C VAL A 221 -18.46 42.14 -8.07
N ASP A 222 -18.85 42.74 -6.95
CA ASP A 222 -19.35 44.10 -6.80
C ASP A 222 -18.78 44.71 -5.51
#